data_d777f81a46ecee629fb4b7c1f1591bcd
#
_entry.id   d777f81a46ecee629fb4b7c1f1591bcd
#
_cell.length_a   1.000
_cell.length_b   1.000
_cell.length_c   1.000
_cell.angle_alpha   90.00
_cell.angle_beta   90.00
_cell.angle_gamma   90.00
#
_symmetry.space_group_name_H-M   'P 1'
#
loop_
_entity.id
_entity.type
_entity.pdbx_description
1 polymer ?
#
loop_
_entity_poly.entity_id
_entity_poly.type
_entity_poly.pdbx_seq_one_letter_code
_entity_poly.pdbx_strand_id
1 'polypeptide(L)'
;MTKEAEPAKYDAILRSNIVKTLQTAFGVEDLKTADLKQEATDFFKELGLTESELTTLTANLSKEYTGGSTEPETKSYVKVTAAPEDWSGTYLVVYEADSTSAYVFNGNDAVNGYVSATIANSKITSSTELDAVAVTIEKTTDGYTLKVNGQYIYGTDGKNTLKFTDTAANAVNTITLSDTDGVIITSNTSVLRFNAASNQLRFRYYKSSSYANQQAIQLYKLEG
;
A
#
# COMPACT_ATOMS: atom_id res chain seq x y z
N MET A 1 -19.96 5.74 6.27
CA MET A 1 -19.27 4.88 7.25
C MET A 1 -19.97 5.05 8.57
N THR A 2 -20.41 3.98 9.22
CA THR A 2 -21.08 4.03 10.52
C THR A 2 -20.11 3.55 11.61
N LYS A 3 -20.27 4.08 12.83
CA LYS A 3 -19.47 3.67 13.99
C LYS A 3 -19.56 2.17 14.28
N GLU A 4 -20.69 1.54 13.96
CA GLU A 4 -20.95 0.10 14.17
C GLU A 4 -20.18 -0.80 13.21
N ALA A 5 -19.89 -0.33 11.98
CA ALA A 5 -19.20 -1.13 10.97
C ALA A 5 -17.65 -1.10 11.16
N GLU A 6 -17.09 0.05 11.52
CA GLU A 6 -15.64 0.22 11.70
C GLU A 6 -15.35 1.22 12.82
N PRO A 7 -15.52 0.85 14.09
CA PRO A 7 -15.48 1.80 15.21
C PRO A 7 -14.14 2.55 15.32
N ALA A 8 -13.01 1.88 15.17
CA ALA A 8 -11.70 2.53 15.29
C ALA A 8 -11.45 3.57 14.20
N LYS A 9 -11.87 3.29 12.96
CA LYS A 9 -11.73 4.21 11.82
C LYS A 9 -12.69 5.40 11.93
N TYR A 10 -13.90 5.15 12.42
CA TYR A 10 -14.87 6.20 12.69
C TYR A 10 -14.35 7.16 13.76
N ASP A 11 -13.82 6.64 14.86
CA ASP A 11 -13.27 7.44 15.95
C ASP A 11 -12.03 8.26 15.50
N ALA A 12 -11.16 7.67 14.66
CA ALA A 12 -10.00 8.39 14.10
C ALA A 12 -10.41 9.56 13.19
N ILE A 13 -11.42 9.36 12.32
CA ILE A 13 -11.96 10.43 11.46
C ILE A 13 -12.64 11.52 12.31
N LEU A 14 -13.42 11.14 13.32
CA LEU A 14 -14.07 12.07 14.22
C LEU A 14 -13.04 12.94 14.95
N ARG A 15 -11.98 12.35 15.49
CA ARG A 15 -10.88 13.04 16.16
C ARG A 15 -10.16 14.02 15.24
N SER A 16 -9.80 13.57 14.02
CA SER A 16 -9.17 14.42 13.02
C SER A 16 -10.04 15.65 12.68
N ASN A 17 -11.35 15.49 12.58
CA ASN A 17 -12.27 16.57 12.32
C ASN A 17 -12.39 17.53 13.51
N ILE A 18 -12.41 17.02 14.74
CA ILE A 18 -12.41 17.84 15.95
C ILE A 18 -11.13 18.66 16.02
N VAL A 19 -9.97 18.06 15.83
CA VAL A 19 -8.67 18.75 15.83
C VAL A 19 -8.63 19.86 14.77
N LYS A 20 -9.01 19.56 13.52
CA LYS A 20 -9.07 20.57 12.45
C LYS A 20 -10.03 21.71 12.77
N THR A 21 -11.16 21.40 13.38
CA THR A 21 -12.14 22.42 13.79
C THR A 21 -11.55 23.32 14.86
N LEU A 22 -10.88 22.77 15.86
CA LEU A 22 -10.20 23.53 16.91
C LEU A 22 -9.05 24.37 16.36
N GLN A 23 -8.20 23.81 15.49
CA GLN A 23 -7.14 24.55 14.80
C GLN A 23 -7.68 25.76 14.02
N THR A 24 -8.78 25.55 13.30
CA THR A 24 -9.43 26.64 12.54
C THR A 24 -10.05 27.68 13.47
N ALA A 25 -10.71 27.27 14.56
CA ALA A 25 -11.38 28.14 15.48
C ALA A 25 -10.40 29.04 16.28
N PHE A 26 -9.25 28.46 16.64
CA PHE A 26 -8.23 29.18 17.45
C PHE A 26 -7.09 29.77 16.63
N GLY A 27 -7.03 29.50 15.30
CA GLY A 27 -5.96 30.00 14.42
C GLY A 27 -4.56 29.46 14.74
N VAL A 28 -4.48 28.26 15.34
CA VAL A 28 -3.23 27.65 15.82
C VAL A 28 -2.86 26.48 14.90
N GLU A 29 -1.67 26.50 14.30
CA GLU A 29 -1.21 25.41 13.43
C GLU A 29 -0.77 24.14 14.20
N ASP A 30 -0.32 24.30 15.46
CA ASP A 30 0.18 23.22 16.30
C ASP A 30 -0.48 23.29 17.68
N LEU A 31 -1.50 22.45 17.89
CA LEU A 31 -2.19 22.31 19.17
C LEU A 31 -1.37 21.43 20.12
N LYS A 32 -0.41 22.01 20.83
CA LYS A 32 0.32 21.30 21.89
C LYS A 32 -0.53 21.21 23.15
N THR A 33 -0.43 20.07 23.82
CA THR A 33 -1.29 19.56 24.89
C THR A 33 -1.62 20.48 26.08
N ALA A 34 -0.78 21.47 26.39
CA ALA A 34 -1.03 22.36 27.52
C ALA A 34 -2.03 23.50 27.20
N ASP A 35 -1.93 24.01 25.98
CA ASP A 35 -2.74 25.17 25.52
C ASP A 35 -4.15 24.71 25.12
N LEU A 36 -4.25 23.52 24.51
CA LEU A 36 -5.54 22.93 24.11
C LEU A 36 -6.51 22.76 25.27
N LYS A 37 -6.01 22.45 26.46
CA LYS A 37 -6.86 22.14 27.62
C LYS A 37 -7.65 23.35 28.11
N GLN A 38 -7.06 24.53 28.15
CA GLN A 38 -7.74 25.74 28.63
C GLN A 38 -8.66 26.31 27.54
N GLU A 39 -8.14 26.48 26.33
CA GLU A 39 -8.89 27.02 25.20
C GLU A 39 -10.07 26.15 24.79
N ALA A 40 -9.86 24.80 24.76
CA ALA A 40 -10.96 23.88 24.53
C ALA A 40 -12.02 23.93 25.64
N THR A 41 -11.59 24.07 26.90
CA THR A 41 -12.49 24.18 28.04
C THR A 41 -13.34 25.47 27.94
N ASP A 42 -12.73 26.58 27.60
CA ASP A 42 -13.42 27.87 27.46
C ASP A 42 -14.39 27.85 26.27
N PHE A 43 -13.99 27.30 25.13
CA PHE A 43 -14.84 27.13 23.96
C PHE A 43 -16.08 26.25 24.23
N PHE A 44 -15.90 25.15 24.93
CA PHE A 44 -17.03 24.27 25.24
C PHE A 44 -17.95 24.84 26.35
N LYS A 45 -17.41 25.66 27.25
CA LYS A 45 -18.25 26.44 28.21
C LYS A 45 -19.16 27.42 27.49
N GLU A 46 -18.65 28.10 26.46
CA GLU A 46 -19.46 29.01 25.65
C GLU A 46 -20.56 28.28 24.88
N LEU A 47 -20.35 26.98 24.52
CA LEU A 47 -21.37 26.13 23.92
C LEU A 47 -22.38 25.54 24.92
N GLY A 48 -22.26 25.87 26.22
CA GLY A 48 -23.21 25.48 27.25
C GLY A 48 -23.02 24.08 27.82
N LEU A 49 -21.84 23.45 27.66
CA LEU A 49 -21.54 22.18 28.30
C LEU A 49 -21.34 22.33 29.81
N THR A 50 -21.80 21.37 30.58
CA THR A 50 -21.62 21.32 32.02
C THR A 50 -20.16 21.02 32.41
N GLU A 51 -19.76 21.40 33.61
CA GLU A 51 -18.38 21.21 34.10
C GLU A 51 -17.95 19.73 34.16
N SER A 52 -18.91 18.81 34.39
CA SER A 52 -18.67 17.37 34.38
C SER A 52 -18.41 16.82 32.95
N GLU A 53 -19.19 17.31 31.98
CA GLU A 53 -19.01 16.93 30.55
C GLU A 53 -17.70 17.50 30.02
N LEU A 54 -17.35 18.72 30.40
CA LEU A 54 -16.08 19.37 30.06
C LEU A 54 -14.87 18.61 30.62
N THR A 55 -14.94 18.19 31.89
CA THR A 55 -13.87 17.44 32.56
C THR A 55 -13.64 16.09 31.84
N THR A 56 -14.72 15.42 31.44
CA THR A 56 -14.65 14.15 30.73
C THR A 56 -14.07 14.35 29.32
N LEU A 57 -14.53 15.36 28.59
CA LEU A 57 -14.10 15.67 27.24
C LEU A 57 -12.62 16.09 27.20
N THR A 58 -12.22 17.04 28.09
CA THR A 58 -10.83 17.51 28.15
C THR A 58 -9.86 16.46 28.67
N ALA A 59 -10.27 15.58 29.59
CA ALA A 59 -9.46 14.46 30.06
C ALA A 59 -9.24 13.41 28.93
N ASN A 60 -10.25 13.17 28.10
CA ASN A 60 -10.13 12.28 26.95
C ASN A 60 -9.27 12.91 25.84
N LEU A 61 -9.48 14.18 25.53
CA LEU A 61 -8.63 14.91 24.58
C LEU A 61 -7.16 14.93 25.04
N SER A 62 -6.90 15.19 26.32
CA SER A 62 -5.52 15.23 26.85
C SER A 62 -4.84 13.86 26.92
N LYS A 63 -5.58 12.76 27.10
CA LYS A 63 -5.02 11.41 27.10
C LYS A 63 -4.60 10.94 25.71
N GLU A 64 -5.23 11.44 24.68
CA GLU A 64 -5.01 11.00 23.31
C GLU A 64 -4.00 11.89 22.55
N TYR A 65 -3.71 13.05 23.12
CA TYR A 65 -2.79 14.06 22.55
C TYR A 65 -1.38 14.01 23.14
N THR A 66 -0.98 12.93 23.79
CA THR A 66 0.41 12.72 24.22
C THR A 66 1.33 12.50 23.03
N GLY A 67 1.49 13.55 22.20
CA GLY A 67 2.64 13.72 21.31
C GLY A 67 2.87 12.66 20.23
N GLY A 68 1.87 11.89 19.87
CA GLY A 68 1.89 11.05 18.70
C GLY A 68 0.95 11.63 17.66
N SER A 69 1.44 12.03 16.50
CA SER A 69 0.65 12.09 15.29
C SER A 69 0.05 10.70 15.07
N THR A 70 -1.13 10.45 15.61
CA THR A 70 -1.97 9.34 15.17
C THR A 70 -2.93 9.86 14.09
N GLU A 71 -2.40 10.48 13.04
CA GLU A 71 -2.90 10.10 11.75
C GLU A 71 -2.80 8.57 11.73
N PRO A 72 -3.87 7.82 11.42
CA PRO A 72 -3.71 6.39 11.21
C PRO A 72 -2.52 6.28 10.26
N GLU A 73 -1.45 5.60 10.70
CA GLU A 73 -0.26 5.50 9.84
C GLU A 73 -0.79 5.02 8.50
N THR A 74 -0.79 5.92 7.54
CA THR A 74 -1.26 5.58 6.20
C THR A 74 -0.20 4.65 5.70
N LYS A 75 -0.46 3.34 5.89
CA LYS A 75 0.42 2.32 5.35
C LYS A 75 0.70 2.67 3.91
N SER A 76 1.93 2.58 3.54
CA SER A 76 2.36 2.88 2.19
C SER A 76 3.19 1.74 1.65
N TYR A 77 3.05 1.52 0.38
CA TYR A 77 3.96 0.67 -0.36
C TYR A 77 5.12 1.53 -0.86
N VAL A 78 6.33 1.20 -0.43
CA VAL A 78 7.55 1.96 -0.73
C VAL A 78 8.35 1.23 -1.81
N LYS A 79 8.80 1.95 -2.84
CA LYS A 79 9.59 1.41 -3.93
C LYS A 79 10.88 0.78 -3.40
N VAL A 80 11.15 -0.46 -3.79
CA VAL A 80 12.40 -1.14 -3.50
C VAL A 80 13.49 -0.62 -4.43
N THR A 81 14.46 0.09 -3.88
CA THR A 81 15.59 0.70 -4.63
C THR A 81 16.92 0.01 -4.39
N ALA A 82 16.99 -0.90 -3.41
CA ALA A 82 18.13 -1.74 -3.14
C ALA A 82 17.66 -3.17 -2.88
N ALA A 83 18.40 -4.16 -3.37
CA ALA A 83 18.05 -5.56 -3.16
C ALA A 83 18.14 -5.91 -1.66
N PRO A 84 17.07 -6.37 -1.02
CA PRO A 84 17.12 -6.83 0.36
C PRO A 84 17.84 -8.19 0.45
N GLU A 85 18.32 -8.54 1.63
CA GLU A 85 18.88 -9.89 1.89
C GLU A 85 17.79 -10.97 1.78
N ASP A 86 16.55 -10.62 2.08
CA ASP A 86 15.37 -11.48 1.99
C ASP A 86 14.19 -10.70 1.40
N TRP A 87 13.61 -11.23 0.34
CA TRP A 87 12.45 -10.65 -0.34
C TRP A 87 11.11 -11.00 0.32
N SER A 88 11.10 -11.72 1.44
CA SER A 88 9.83 -12.06 2.12
C SER A 88 9.09 -10.81 2.58
N GLY A 89 7.78 -10.79 2.38
CA GLY A 89 6.91 -9.67 2.74
C GLY A 89 5.72 -9.48 1.84
N THR A 90 5.02 -8.37 2.02
CA THR A 90 3.86 -7.96 1.22
C THR A 90 4.24 -6.84 0.26
N TYR A 91 3.88 -7.00 -1.01
CA TYR A 91 4.31 -6.10 -2.07
C TYR A 91 3.19 -5.80 -3.06
N LEU A 92 3.29 -4.65 -3.72
CA LEU A 92 2.65 -4.44 -5.01
C LEU A 92 3.66 -4.75 -6.13
N VAL A 93 3.21 -5.47 -7.15
CA VAL A 93 3.94 -5.64 -8.43
C VAL A 93 3.46 -4.55 -9.36
N VAL A 94 4.36 -3.65 -9.77
CA VAL A 94 4.01 -2.37 -10.37
C VAL A 94 4.71 -2.17 -11.70
N TYR A 95 4.00 -1.68 -12.69
CA TYR A 95 4.54 -1.01 -13.86
C TYR A 95 4.36 0.50 -13.70
N GLU A 96 5.44 1.26 -13.70
CA GLU A 96 5.44 2.72 -13.66
C GLU A 96 5.20 3.24 -15.08
N ALA A 97 4.00 3.73 -15.34
CA ALA A 97 3.66 4.31 -16.65
C ALA A 97 4.35 5.66 -16.86
N ASP A 98 4.50 6.41 -15.77
CA ASP A 98 5.30 7.62 -15.65
C ASP A 98 5.74 7.84 -14.19
N SER A 99 6.26 9.01 -13.85
CA SER A 99 6.75 9.33 -12.50
C SER A 99 5.65 9.43 -11.43
N THR A 100 4.39 9.51 -11.83
CA THR A 100 3.23 9.71 -10.94
C THR A 100 2.14 8.66 -11.09
N SER A 101 2.16 7.90 -12.19
CA SER A 101 1.10 6.96 -12.57
C SER A 101 1.63 5.54 -12.66
N ALA A 102 0.91 4.62 -12.08
CA ALA A 102 1.26 3.21 -12.04
C ALA A 102 0.10 2.30 -12.39
N TYR A 103 0.42 1.15 -12.96
CA TYR A 103 -0.47 0.00 -13.05
C TYR A 103 0.03 -1.09 -12.12
N VAL A 104 -0.85 -1.54 -11.23
CA VAL A 104 -0.58 -2.56 -10.21
C VAL A 104 -1.21 -3.88 -10.65
N PHE A 105 -0.46 -4.96 -10.61
CA PHE A 105 -0.93 -6.30 -10.91
C PHE A 105 -2.11 -6.69 -10.02
N ASN A 106 -3.23 -7.11 -10.59
CA ASN A 106 -4.45 -7.45 -9.86
C ASN A 106 -4.65 -8.95 -9.64
N GLY A 107 -3.62 -9.76 -9.90
CA GLY A 107 -3.68 -11.19 -9.67
C GLY A 107 -4.42 -11.98 -10.76
N ASN A 108 -4.54 -11.47 -11.99
CA ASN A 108 -5.11 -12.23 -13.12
C ASN A 108 -4.33 -12.01 -14.43
N ASP A 109 -4.58 -12.86 -15.44
CA ASP A 109 -3.93 -12.85 -16.76
C ASP A 109 -4.79 -12.16 -17.85
N ALA A 110 -5.80 -11.40 -17.46
CA ALA A 110 -6.66 -10.72 -18.42
C ALA A 110 -5.98 -9.49 -19.04
N VAL A 111 -6.41 -9.08 -20.22
CA VAL A 111 -6.12 -7.76 -20.77
C VAL A 111 -6.77 -6.72 -19.84
N ASN A 112 -6.03 -5.66 -19.53
CA ASN A 112 -6.38 -4.65 -18.52
C ASN A 112 -6.52 -5.24 -17.09
N GLY A 113 -5.80 -6.36 -16.83
CA GLY A 113 -5.70 -6.99 -15.51
C GLY A 113 -4.79 -6.21 -14.57
N TYR A 114 -5.16 -4.98 -14.20
CA TYR A 114 -4.43 -4.11 -13.29
C TYR A 114 -5.37 -3.17 -12.53
N VAL A 115 -4.86 -2.62 -11.44
CA VAL A 115 -5.45 -1.49 -10.70
C VAL A 115 -4.58 -0.28 -10.94
N SER A 116 -5.19 0.88 -11.23
CA SER A 116 -4.44 2.13 -11.36
C SER A 116 -4.07 2.69 -9.98
N ALA A 117 -2.85 3.20 -9.86
CA ALA A 117 -2.38 3.81 -8.63
C ALA A 117 -1.59 5.10 -8.93
N THR A 118 -1.47 5.96 -7.92
CA THR A 118 -0.66 7.18 -7.98
C THR A 118 0.63 6.98 -7.19
N ILE A 119 1.75 7.37 -7.80
CA ILE A 119 3.06 7.39 -7.15
C ILE A 119 3.33 8.80 -6.64
N ALA A 120 3.71 8.92 -5.38
CA ALA A 120 4.18 10.17 -4.78
C ALA A 120 5.42 9.88 -3.93
N ASN A 121 6.53 10.57 -4.19
CA ASN A 121 7.79 10.40 -3.45
C ASN A 121 8.25 8.92 -3.36
N SER A 122 8.17 8.18 -4.47
CA SER A 122 8.49 6.74 -4.54
C SER A 122 7.62 5.86 -3.62
N LYS A 123 6.41 6.32 -3.31
CA LYS A 123 5.42 5.60 -2.49
C LYS A 123 4.07 5.53 -3.20
N ILE A 124 3.33 4.48 -2.89
CA ILE A 124 1.92 4.30 -3.24
C ILE A 124 1.16 4.17 -1.92
N THR A 125 0.21 5.06 -1.66
CA THR A 125 -0.60 4.99 -0.44
C THR A 125 -1.45 3.73 -0.45
N SER A 126 -1.45 2.98 0.65
CA SER A 126 -2.30 1.80 0.83
C SER A 126 -3.78 2.17 0.74
N SER A 127 -4.55 1.28 0.16
CA SER A 127 -6.00 1.35 0.10
C SER A 127 -6.59 -0.05 0.12
N THR A 128 -7.86 -0.18 0.49
CA THR A 128 -8.53 -1.50 0.50
C THR A 128 -8.43 -2.22 -0.85
N GLU A 129 -8.48 -1.49 -1.96
CA GLU A 129 -8.38 -2.06 -3.30
C GLU A 129 -6.97 -2.56 -3.60
N LEU A 130 -5.93 -1.79 -3.27
CA LEU A 130 -4.54 -2.17 -3.48
C LEU A 130 -4.10 -3.29 -2.54
N ASP A 131 -4.55 -3.26 -1.28
CA ASP A 131 -4.25 -4.30 -0.29
C ASP A 131 -4.86 -5.65 -0.68
N ALA A 132 -6.04 -5.63 -1.33
CA ALA A 132 -6.70 -6.84 -1.83
C ALA A 132 -5.92 -7.54 -2.96
N VAL A 133 -5.10 -6.81 -3.71
CA VAL A 133 -4.29 -7.36 -4.82
C VAL A 133 -2.80 -7.45 -4.47
N ALA A 134 -2.43 -7.16 -3.24
CA ALA A 134 -1.06 -7.26 -2.79
C ALA A 134 -0.55 -8.71 -2.89
N VAL A 135 0.71 -8.83 -3.30
CA VAL A 135 1.40 -10.10 -3.46
C VAL A 135 2.19 -10.41 -2.20
N THR A 136 1.95 -11.57 -1.60
CA THR A 136 2.81 -12.09 -0.53
C THR A 136 3.97 -12.84 -1.15
N ILE A 137 5.19 -12.45 -0.82
CA ILE A 137 6.42 -13.13 -1.22
C ILE A 137 6.95 -13.88 -0.01
N GLU A 138 7.24 -15.17 -0.19
CA GLU A 138 7.77 -16.04 0.86
C GLU A 138 9.01 -16.78 0.36
N LYS A 139 10.04 -16.84 1.20
CA LYS A 139 11.27 -17.58 0.91
C LYS A 139 11.03 -19.08 0.98
N THR A 140 11.64 -19.79 0.06
CA THR A 140 11.68 -21.27 0.02
C THR A 140 13.14 -21.75 -0.02
N THR A 141 13.36 -23.06 -0.03
CA THR A 141 14.71 -23.62 -0.18
C THR A 141 15.33 -23.24 -1.53
N ASP A 142 14.52 -23.16 -2.59
CA ASP A 142 14.99 -23.03 -3.97
C ASP A 142 14.76 -21.61 -4.57
N GLY A 143 14.25 -20.67 -3.77
CA GLY A 143 13.94 -19.30 -4.21
C GLY A 143 12.79 -18.69 -3.45
N TYR A 144 11.81 -18.15 -4.17
CA TYR A 144 10.66 -17.46 -3.58
C TYR A 144 9.36 -17.90 -4.24
N THR A 145 8.28 -17.92 -3.46
CA THR A 145 6.93 -18.01 -4.01
C THR A 145 6.25 -16.65 -3.98
N LEU A 146 5.42 -16.39 -4.96
CA LEU A 146 4.57 -15.20 -5.06
C LEU A 146 3.12 -15.63 -4.98
N LYS A 147 2.39 -15.18 -3.95
CA LYS A 147 0.99 -15.53 -3.73
C LYS A 147 0.10 -14.31 -3.85
N VAL A 148 -0.93 -14.38 -4.68
CA VAL A 148 -1.94 -13.34 -4.86
C VAL A 148 -3.32 -13.98 -5.01
N ASN A 149 -4.36 -13.37 -4.44
CA ASN A 149 -5.72 -13.92 -4.46
C ASN A 149 -5.81 -15.39 -3.99
N GLY A 150 -4.95 -15.77 -3.04
CA GLY A 150 -4.93 -17.13 -2.50
C GLY A 150 -4.13 -18.15 -3.31
N GLN A 151 -3.64 -17.82 -4.53
CA GLN A 151 -2.91 -18.74 -5.41
C GLN A 151 -1.48 -18.28 -5.69
N TYR A 152 -0.58 -19.22 -5.88
CA TYR A 152 0.79 -18.97 -6.31
C TYR A 152 0.87 -18.77 -7.82
N ILE A 153 1.71 -17.82 -8.26
CA ILE A 153 1.89 -17.49 -9.67
C ILE A 153 3.24 -18.01 -10.20
N TYR A 154 3.25 -18.43 -11.45
CA TYR A 154 4.45 -18.90 -12.14
C TYR A 154 4.37 -18.76 -13.65
N GLY A 155 5.53 -18.78 -14.30
CA GLY A 155 5.67 -18.86 -15.74
C GLY A 155 5.89 -20.30 -16.22
N THR A 156 5.56 -20.57 -17.48
CA THR A 156 5.86 -21.85 -18.15
C THR A 156 7.10 -21.69 -19.03
N ASP A 157 7.96 -22.70 -19.04
CA ASP A 157 9.19 -22.69 -19.82
C ASP A 157 8.95 -22.38 -21.31
N GLY A 158 9.71 -21.41 -21.82
CA GLY A 158 9.64 -20.98 -23.22
C GLY A 158 8.29 -20.42 -23.69
N LYS A 159 7.37 -20.08 -22.79
CA LYS A 159 6.03 -19.57 -23.11
C LYS A 159 5.79 -18.18 -22.50
N ASN A 160 4.94 -17.41 -23.17
CA ASN A 160 4.38 -16.16 -22.63
C ASN A 160 3.09 -16.51 -21.88
N THR A 161 3.19 -16.83 -20.58
CA THR A 161 2.07 -17.29 -19.77
C THR A 161 2.12 -16.71 -18.35
N LEU A 162 0.97 -16.59 -17.73
CA LEU A 162 0.81 -16.48 -16.30
C LEU A 162 -0.06 -17.63 -15.84
N LYS A 163 0.45 -18.45 -14.95
CA LYS A 163 -0.22 -19.63 -14.41
C LYS A 163 -0.41 -19.51 -12.92
N PHE A 164 -1.42 -20.19 -12.43
CA PHE A 164 -1.82 -20.23 -11.03
C PHE A 164 -1.83 -21.65 -10.50
N THR A 165 -1.47 -21.83 -9.24
CA THR A 165 -1.49 -23.13 -8.57
C THR A 165 -1.69 -22.93 -7.07
N ASP A 166 -2.30 -23.92 -6.41
CA ASP A 166 -2.41 -23.98 -4.94
C ASP A 166 -1.18 -24.65 -4.30
N THR A 167 -0.25 -25.17 -5.11
CA THR A 167 0.96 -25.89 -4.66
C THR A 167 2.20 -25.02 -4.81
N ALA A 168 2.76 -24.55 -3.68
CA ALA A 168 3.93 -23.67 -3.62
C ALA A 168 5.15 -24.24 -4.39
N ALA A 169 5.42 -25.53 -4.26
CA ALA A 169 6.57 -26.19 -4.91
C ALA A 169 6.55 -26.09 -6.45
N ASN A 170 5.39 -25.85 -7.05
CA ASN A 170 5.25 -25.70 -8.51
C ASN A 170 5.44 -24.25 -8.98
N ALA A 171 5.62 -23.30 -8.07
CA ALA A 171 5.61 -21.87 -8.36
C ALA A 171 6.84 -21.14 -7.76
N VAL A 172 7.99 -21.78 -7.83
CA VAL A 172 9.25 -21.18 -7.37
C VAL A 172 9.74 -20.16 -8.38
N ASN A 173 10.15 -19.00 -7.86
CA ASN A 173 10.70 -17.87 -8.60
C ASN A 173 12.06 -17.47 -8.04
N THR A 174 12.89 -16.86 -8.85
CA THR A 174 14.05 -16.07 -8.40
C THR A 174 13.73 -14.60 -8.51
N ILE A 175 14.25 -13.78 -7.58
CA ILE A 175 14.04 -12.34 -7.56
C ILE A 175 15.39 -11.66 -7.47
N THR A 176 15.66 -10.74 -8.40
CA THR A 176 16.85 -9.89 -8.39
C THR A 176 16.47 -8.45 -8.70
N LEU A 177 17.33 -7.50 -8.36
CA LEU A 177 17.21 -6.09 -8.73
C LEU A 177 18.30 -5.73 -9.72
N SER A 178 17.92 -5.05 -10.79
CA SER A 178 18.82 -4.52 -11.82
C SER A 178 18.73 -2.99 -11.86
N ASP A 179 19.84 -2.31 -12.04
CA ASP A 179 19.88 -0.85 -12.18
C ASP A 179 19.16 -0.34 -13.42
N THR A 180 19.03 -1.17 -14.45
CA THR A 180 18.40 -0.81 -15.73
C THR A 180 17.02 -1.41 -15.93
N ASP A 181 16.78 -2.64 -15.45
CA ASP A 181 15.57 -3.41 -15.70
C ASP A 181 14.64 -3.50 -14.50
N GLY A 182 14.92 -2.74 -13.43
CA GLY A 182 14.11 -2.76 -12.22
C GLY A 182 14.15 -4.13 -11.52
N VAL A 183 13.02 -4.59 -11.01
CA VAL A 183 12.95 -5.91 -10.36
C VAL A 183 12.72 -6.99 -11.41
N ILE A 184 13.58 -8.00 -11.39
CA ILE A 184 13.53 -9.17 -12.28
C ILE A 184 13.02 -10.37 -11.48
N ILE A 185 11.79 -10.79 -11.77
CA ILE A 185 11.17 -11.99 -11.19
C ILE A 185 11.11 -13.07 -12.27
N THR A 186 11.89 -14.13 -12.08
CA THR A 186 12.00 -15.20 -13.07
C THR A 186 11.38 -16.48 -12.55
N SER A 187 10.51 -17.08 -13.36
CA SER A 187 9.99 -18.43 -13.17
C SER A 187 10.34 -19.27 -14.40
N ASN A 188 11.01 -20.38 -14.18
CA ASN A 188 11.63 -21.16 -15.25
C ASN A 188 12.56 -20.26 -16.10
N THR A 189 12.30 -20.11 -17.40
CA THR A 189 13.08 -19.27 -18.33
C THR A 189 12.37 -17.96 -18.70
N SER A 190 11.29 -17.64 -18.03
CA SER A 190 10.44 -16.46 -18.33
C SER A 190 10.45 -15.45 -17.20
N VAL A 191 10.40 -14.17 -17.55
CA VAL A 191 10.44 -13.05 -16.60
C VAL A 191 9.07 -12.37 -16.53
N LEU A 192 8.63 -12.05 -15.31
CA LEU A 192 7.41 -11.28 -15.08
C LEU A 192 7.62 -9.83 -15.55
N ARG A 193 6.82 -9.39 -16.50
CA ARG A 193 6.90 -8.07 -17.12
C ARG A 193 5.50 -7.55 -17.41
N PHE A 194 5.40 -6.26 -17.70
CA PHE A 194 4.17 -5.62 -18.16
C PHE A 194 4.19 -5.44 -19.68
N ASN A 195 3.16 -5.88 -20.39
CA ASN A 195 2.99 -5.59 -21.80
C ASN A 195 2.28 -4.24 -21.96
N ALA A 196 2.99 -3.24 -22.48
CA ALA A 196 2.50 -1.88 -22.65
C ALA A 196 1.87 -1.61 -24.03
N ALA A 197 1.69 -2.64 -24.89
CA ALA A 197 0.96 -2.48 -26.14
C ALA A 197 -0.52 -2.15 -25.85
N SER A 198 -1.08 -1.14 -26.52
CA SER A 198 -2.38 -0.50 -26.20
C SER A 198 -3.57 -1.45 -26.09
N ASN A 199 -3.55 -2.58 -26.77
CA ASN A 199 -4.61 -3.60 -26.74
C ASN A 199 -4.22 -4.87 -25.96
N GLN A 200 -3.14 -4.84 -25.18
CA GLN A 200 -2.56 -5.99 -24.50
C GLN A 200 -2.05 -5.66 -23.09
N LEU A 201 -2.49 -4.54 -22.51
CA LEU A 201 -2.05 -4.07 -21.19
C LEU A 201 -2.29 -5.17 -20.13
N ARG A 202 -1.22 -5.85 -19.70
CA ARG A 202 -1.29 -6.91 -18.69
C ARG A 202 0.07 -7.28 -18.13
N PHE A 203 0.09 -7.86 -16.96
CA PHE A 203 1.24 -8.54 -16.38
C PHE A 203 1.26 -10.02 -16.80
N ARG A 204 2.44 -10.54 -17.17
CA ARG A 204 2.63 -11.93 -17.54
C ARG A 204 4.11 -12.29 -17.50
N TYR A 205 4.43 -13.55 -17.33
CA TYR A 205 5.78 -14.05 -17.59
C TYR A 205 6.01 -14.12 -19.11
N TYR A 206 7.09 -13.50 -19.56
CA TYR A 206 7.48 -13.43 -20.96
C TYR A 206 8.85 -14.07 -21.16
N LYS A 207 8.99 -14.84 -22.24
CA LYS A 207 10.30 -15.30 -22.72
C LYS A 207 11.09 -14.13 -23.33
N SER A 208 12.42 -14.18 -23.27
CA SER A 208 13.30 -13.09 -23.71
C SER A 208 13.08 -12.61 -25.14
N SER A 209 12.71 -13.51 -26.07
CA SER A 209 12.41 -13.16 -27.45
C SER A 209 11.16 -12.28 -27.65
N SER A 210 10.41 -12.01 -26.58
CA SER A 210 9.17 -11.24 -26.62
C SER A 210 9.31 -9.82 -26.05
N TYR A 211 10.50 -9.39 -25.59
CA TYR A 211 10.65 -8.16 -24.79
C TYR A 211 10.50 -6.83 -25.55
N ALA A 212 10.26 -6.82 -26.85
CA ALA A 212 10.14 -5.59 -27.64
C ALA A 212 9.09 -4.59 -27.11
N ASN A 213 7.96 -5.09 -26.54
CA ASN A 213 6.88 -4.28 -25.99
C ASN A 213 6.65 -4.55 -24.50
N GLN A 214 7.49 -5.38 -23.88
CA GLN A 214 7.35 -5.73 -22.47
C GLN A 214 8.27 -4.89 -21.63
N GLN A 215 7.67 -4.16 -20.70
CA GLN A 215 8.34 -3.20 -19.84
C GLN A 215 8.77 -3.85 -18.52
N ALA A 216 9.81 -3.29 -17.93
CA ALA A 216 10.27 -3.64 -16.59
C ALA A 216 9.20 -3.38 -15.54
N ILE A 217 9.24 -4.14 -14.47
CA ILE A 217 8.37 -3.96 -13.30
C ILE A 217 9.18 -3.51 -12.10
N GLN A 218 8.48 -3.00 -11.11
CA GLN A 218 9.01 -2.62 -9.80
C GLN A 218 8.26 -3.36 -8.70
N LEU A 219 8.91 -3.54 -7.56
CA LEU A 219 8.26 -3.96 -6.33
C LEU A 219 8.16 -2.77 -5.37
N TYR A 220 6.98 -2.60 -4.82
CA TYR A 220 6.71 -1.64 -3.76
C TYR A 220 6.36 -2.44 -2.50
N LYS A 221 7.18 -2.34 -1.46
CA LYS A 221 7.01 -3.08 -0.20
C LYS A 221 6.08 -2.35 0.74
N LEU A 222 5.15 -3.07 1.36
CA LEU A 222 4.30 -2.52 2.41
C LEU A 222 5.14 -2.18 3.64
N GLU A 223 5.08 -0.92 4.08
CA GLU A 223 5.70 -0.38 5.27
C GLU A 223 4.65 0.35 6.12
N GLY A 224 4.78 0.27 7.44
CA GLY A 224 3.91 0.87 8.45
C GLY A 224 3.48 -0.12 9.51
#